data_7741448b3b5056f71a1e45bcbe8eefdf
#
_entry.id   7741448b3b5056f71a1e45bcbe8eefdf
#
_cell.length_a   1.000
_cell.length_b   1.000
_cell.length_c   1.000
_cell.angle_alpha   90.00
_cell.angle_beta   90.00
_cell.angle_gamma   90.00
#
_symmetry.space_group_name_H-M   'P 1'
#
loop_
_entity.id
_entity.type
_entity.pdbx_description
1 polymer ?
#
loop_
_entity_poly.entity_id
_entity_poly.type
_entity_poly.pdbx_seq_one_letter_code
_entity_poly.pdbx_strand_id
1 'polypeptide(L)'
;MNSATQSLTVQGGAGVLEALRDVPPEGSMRGTVVIAHPHPLFGGTMQNKVVQTLARAFVQCGWQAVRFNFRGVGASAGTYDEGRGEAQDMLSVVSQVAPEGPLALAGFYAIFIRRLSLSVWCHA
;
A
#
# COMPACT_ATOMS: atom_id res chain seq x y z
N MET A 1 4.50 -4.40 12.68
CA MET A 1 5.59 -3.47 12.87
C MET A 1 5.80 -3.10 14.33
N ASN A 2 4.90 -2.41 14.91
CA ASN A 2 4.96 -2.08 16.33
C ASN A 2 3.54 -2.07 16.90
N SER A 3 3.40 -1.73 18.17
CA SER A 3 2.11 -1.76 18.85
C SER A 3 1.12 -0.72 18.30
N ALA A 4 1.59 0.26 17.50
CA ALA A 4 0.73 1.27 16.92
C ALA A 4 0.23 0.91 15.52
N THR A 5 0.65 -0.24 14.98
CA THR A 5 0.18 -0.71 13.69
C THR A 5 -1.30 -1.09 13.78
N GLN A 6 -2.10 -0.56 12.86
CA GLN A 6 -3.54 -0.81 12.83
C GLN A 6 -3.92 -1.67 11.65
N SER A 7 -4.76 -2.68 11.88
CA SER A 7 -5.33 -3.48 10.81
C SER A 7 -6.54 -2.78 10.23
N LEU A 8 -6.63 -2.74 8.91
CA LEU A 8 -7.79 -2.21 8.21
C LEU A 8 -8.23 -3.13 7.11
N THR A 9 -9.44 -2.89 6.62
CA THR A 9 -9.91 -3.48 5.37
C THR A 9 -10.30 -2.35 4.42
N VAL A 10 -10.04 -2.58 3.14
CA VAL A 10 -10.34 -1.63 2.08
C VAL A 10 -11.21 -2.34 1.05
N GLN A 11 -12.18 -1.65 0.48
CA GLN A 11 -13.02 -2.23 -0.57
C GLN A 11 -12.31 -2.13 -1.91
N GLY A 12 -11.84 -3.26 -2.43
CA GLY A 12 -11.29 -3.34 -3.77
C GLY A 12 -12.30 -3.82 -4.79
N GLY A 13 -11.92 -3.86 -6.06
CA GLY A 13 -12.79 -4.30 -7.14
C GLY A 13 -13.14 -5.78 -7.07
N ALA A 14 -12.27 -6.62 -6.48
CA ALA A 14 -12.52 -8.05 -6.33
C ALA A 14 -13.04 -8.43 -4.95
N GLY A 15 -13.25 -7.47 -4.06
CA GLY A 15 -13.69 -7.68 -2.69
C GLY A 15 -12.76 -6.98 -1.72
N VAL A 16 -12.81 -7.37 -0.44
CA VAL A 16 -12.00 -6.71 0.58
C VAL A 16 -10.52 -6.98 0.39
N LEU A 17 -9.74 -5.95 0.66
CA LEU A 17 -8.28 -6.01 0.70
C LEU A 17 -7.83 -5.84 2.14
N GLU A 18 -6.89 -6.65 2.56
CA GLU A 18 -6.30 -6.58 3.89
C GLU A 18 -5.17 -5.55 3.88
N ALA A 19 -5.13 -4.68 4.88
CA ALA A 19 -4.14 -3.62 4.95
C ALA A 19 -3.67 -3.39 6.38
N LEU A 20 -2.50 -2.78 6.51
CA LEU A 20 -1.92 -2.35 7.78
C LEU A 20 -1.52 -0.88 7.67
N ARG A 21 -1.84 -0.11 8.70
CA ARG A 21 -1.51 1.29 8.76
C ARG A 21 -0.61 1.59 9.95
N ASP A 22 0.48 2.28 9.69
CA ASP A 22 1.37 2.80 10.72
C ASP A 22 1.32 4.32 10.68
N VAL A 23 1.07 4.95 11.81
CA VAL A 23 0.99 6.39 11.90
C VAL A 23 2.23 6.96 12.61
N PRO A 24 2.68 8.15 12.19
CA PRO A 24 3.80 8.80 12.86
C PRO A 24 3.37 9.34 14.22
N PRO A 25 4.33 9.76 15.06
CA PRO A 25 4.00 10.41 16.33
C PRO A 25 3.10 11.63 16.11
N GLU A 26 2.33 11.98 17.12
CA GLU A 26 1.41 13.11 17.08
C GLU A 26 2.07 14.38 16.54
N GLY A 27 1.32 15.09 15.70
CA GLY A 27 1.78 16.35 15.13
C GLY A 27 2.72 16.21 13.94
N SER A 28 3.00 14.98 13.49
CA SER A 28 4.00 14.73 12.45
C SER A 28 3.43 14.34 11.10
N MET A 29 2.12 14.40 10.89
CA MET A 29 1.51 13.88 9.68
C MET A 29 1.82 14.79 8.47
N ARG A 30 2.78 14.38 7.65
CA ARG A 30 3.19 15.10 6.45
C ARG A 30 2.44 14.66 5.21
N GLY A 31 1.94 13.44 5.20
CA GLY A 31 1.22 12.85 4.09
C GLY A 31 1.06 11.37 4.30
N THR A 32 0.63 10.68 3.26
CA THR A 32 0.43 9.23 3.28
C THR A 32 1.23 8.58 2.17
N VAL A 33 1.95 7.51 2.50
CA VAL A 33 2.56 6.62 1.52
C VAL A 33 1.77 5.33 1.46
N VAL A 34 1.47 4.86 0.25
CA VAL A 34 0.86 3.55 0.03
C VAL A 34 1.92 2.67 -0.60
N ILE A 35 2.19 1.52 -0.01
CA ILE A 35 3.29 0.65 -0.39
C ILE A 35 2.77 -0.67 -0.94
N ALA A 36 3.16 -0.99 -2.17
CA ALA A 36 2.84 -2.24 -2.83
C ALA A 36 3.94 -3.26 -2.57
N HIS A 37 3.56 -4.49 -2.29
CA HIS A 37 4.51 -5.56 -2.03
C HIS A 37 5.05 -6.18 -3.33
N PRO A 38 6.11 -7.03 -3.25
CA PRO A 38 6.65 -7.72 -4.42
C PRO A 38 5.63 -8.62 -5.10
N HIS A 39 6.00 -9.16 -6.25
CA HIS A 39 5.12 -9.93 -7.13
C HIS A 39 4.36 -11.03 -6.36
N PRO A 40 3.02 -11.05 -6.46
CA PRO A 40 2.20 -11.99 -5.68
C PRO A 40 2.53 -13.46 -5.94
N LEU A 41 2.86 -13.82 -7.18
CA LEU A 41 3.14 -15.22 -7.53
C LEU A 41 4.49 -15.71 -7.03
N PHE A 42 5.34 -14.81 -6.54
CA PHE A 42 6.66 -15.16 -6.00
C PHE A 42 6.71 -14.95 -4.49
N GLY A 43 5.59 -15.12 -3.83
CA GLY A 43 5.52 -15.04 -2.37
C GLY A 43 5.47 -13.64 -1.80
N GLY A 44 5.24 -12.62 -2.63
CA GLY A 44 5.12 -11.25 -2.15
C GLY A 44 3.92 -11.05 -1.25
N THR A 45 4.11 -10.37 -0.14
CA THR A 45 3.05 -9.97 0.79
C THR A 45 3.38 -8.64 1.44
N MET A 46 2.40 -8.03 2.09
CA MET A 46 2.62 -6.79 2.86
C MET A 46 3.54 -6.99 4.06
N GLN A 47 3.85 -8.23 4.42
CA GLN A 47 4.75 -8.56 5.53
C GLN A 47 6.21 -8.74 5.07
N ASN A 48 6.49 -8.54 3.79
CA ASN A 48 7.84 -8.57 3.28
C ASN A 48 8.72 -7.59 4.05
N LYS A 49 9.95 -8.01 4.38
CA LYS A 49 10.86 -7.20 5.21
C LYS A 49 11.18 -5.84 4.59
N VAL A 50 11.33 -5.77 3.28
CA VAL A 50 11.63 -4.52 2.60
C VAL A 50 10.43 -3.58 2.65
N VAL A 51 9.22 -4.13 2.50
CA VAL A 51 7.99 -3.36 2.64
C VAL A 51 7.88 -2.78 4.06
N GLN A 52 8.16 -3.58 5.07
CA GLN A 52 8.16 -3.12 6.47
C GLN A 52 9.22 -2.05 6.71
N THR A 53 10.40 -2.22 6.13
CA THR A 53 11.49 -1.25 6.27
C THR A 53 11.12 0.09 5.65
N LEU A 54 10.51 0.06 4.46
CA LEU A 54 10.03 1.29 3.83
C LEU A 54 8.96 1.97 4.68
N ALA A 55 8.00 1.20 5.19
CA ALA A 55 6.96 1.76 6.04
C ALA A 55 7.57 2.46 7.25
N ARG A 56 8.53 1.81 7.90
CA ARG A 56 9.20 2.38 9.06
C ARG A 56 9.94 3.68 8.71
N ALA A 57 10.63 3.69 7.57
CA ALA A 57 11.37 4.87 7.12
C ALA A 57 10.43 6.05 6.89
N PHE A 58 9.30 5.82 6.23
CA PHE A 58 8.32 6.88 6.02
C PHE A 58 7.74 7.40 7.32
N VAL A 59 7.41 6.49 8.25
CA VAL A 59 6.89 6.87 9.56
C VAL A 59 7.91 7.74 10.32
N GLN A 60 9.18 7.38 10.25
CA GLN A 60 10.24 8.17 10.89
C GLN A 60 10.37 9.56 10.28
N CYS A 61 9.97 9.72 9.02
CA CYS A 61 9.96 11.01 8.34
C CYS A 61 8.64 11.77 8.49
N GLY A 62 7.73 11.28 9.33
CA GLY A 62 6.47 11.96 9.60
C GLY A 62 5.33 11.60 8.66
N TRP A 63 5.44 10.50 7.92
CA TRP A 63 4.39 10.05 7.00
C TRP A 63 3.57 8.92 7.61
N GLN A 64 2.28 8.90 7.31
CA GLN A 64 1.46 7.73 7.54
C GLN A 64 1.80 6.70 6.45
N ALA A 65 2.06 5.46 6.84
CA ALA A 65 2.39 4.39 5.89
C ALA A 65 1.28 3.35 5.87
N VAL A 66 0.76 3.06 4.69
CA VAL A 66 -0.24 2.01 4.49
C VAL A 66 0.35 0.96 3.56
N ARG A 67 0.41 -0.28 4.01
CA ARG A 67 0.78 -1.45 3.20
C ARG A 67 -0.44 -2.34 3.10
N PHE A 68 -0.56 -3.05 2.01
CA PHE A 68 -1.74 -3.89 1.79
C PHE A 68 -1.34 -5.14 1.01
N ASN A 69 -2.19 -6.15 1.07
CA ASN A 69 -2.05 -7.34 0.26
C ASN A 69 -2.91 -7.19 -1.00
N PHE A 70 -2.29 -7.37 -2.16
CA PHE A 70 -3.04 -7.42 -3.41
C PHE A 70 -4.09 -8.54 -3.39
N ARG A 71 -5.06 -8.45 -4.30
CA ARG A 71 -6.10 -9.49 -4.44
C ARG A 71 -5.50 -10.88 -4.48
N GLY A 72 -6.12 -11.81 -3.79
CA GLY A 72 -5.68 -13.20 -3.73
C GLY A 72 -4.52 -13.48 -2.80
N VAL A 73 -3.95 -12.45 -2.13
CA VAL A 73 -2.83 -12.61 -1.21
C VAL A 73 -3.35 -12.49 0.22
N GLY A 74 -2.91 -13.38 1.09
CA GLY A 74 -3.33 -13.37 2.50
C GLY A 74 -4.84 -13.41 2.61
N ALA A 75 -5.41 -12.50 3.38
CA ALA A 75 -6.86 -12.39 3.57
C ALA A 75 -7.54 -11.49 2.55
N SER A 76 -6.83 -11.00 1.54
CA SER A 76 -7.44 -10.21 0.47
C SER A 76 -8.23 -11.10 -0.47
N ALA A 77 -9.44 -10.66 -0.84
CA ALA A 77 -10.32 -11.40 -1.74
C ALA A 77 -9.80 -11.39 -3.19
N GLY A 78 -10.35 -12.28 -4.01
CA GLY A 78 -10.07 -12.31 -5.42
C GLY A 78 -8.90 -13.21 -5.78
N THR A 79 -8.43 -13.07 -7.02
CA THR A 79 -7.30 -13.85 -7.54
C THR A 79 -6.38 -12.95 -8.34
N TYR A 80 -5.15 -13.38 -8.52
CA TYR A 80 -4.14 -12.67 -9.30
C TYR A 80 -4.68 -12.33 -10.70
N ASP A 81 -4.49 -11.07 -11.12
CA ASP A 81 -5.04 -10.56 -12.40
C ASP A 81 -3.96 -9.90 -13.27
N GLU A 82 -2.77 -10.46 -13.27
CA GLU A 82 -1.67 -10.09 -14.16
C GLU A 82 -1.31 -8.60 -14.14
N GLY A 83 -1.50 -7.96 -12.99
CA GLY A 83 -1.16 -6.56 -12.78
C GLY A 83 -2.30 -5.57 -13.06
N ARG A 84 -3.33 -5.98 -13.79
CA ARG A 84 -4.46 -5.08 -14.10
C ARG A 84 -5.31 -4.81 -12.88
N GLY A 85 -5.80 -5.89 -12.28
CA GLY A 85 -6.61 -5.77 -11.07
C GLY A 85 -5.76 -5.27 -9.90
N GLU A 86 -4.48 -5.63 -9.84
CA GLU A 86 -3.57 -5.17 -8.80
C GLU A 86 -3.38 -3.66 -8.86
N ALA A 87 -3.30 -3.08 -10.05
CA ALA A 87 -3.23 -1.62 -10.18
C ALA A 87 -4.52 -0.96 -9.66
N GLN A 88 -5.67 -1.56 -9.93
CA GLN A 88 -6.94 -1.07 -9.38
C GLN A 88 -6.99 -1.21 -7.86
N ASP A 89 -6.42 -2.27 -7.30
CA ASP A 89 -6.34 -2.46 -5.86
C ASP A 89 -5.58 -1.28 -5.23
N MET A 90 -4.45 -0.91 -5.81
CA MET A 90 -3.65 0.22 -5.32
C MET A 90 -4.47 1.51 -5.33
N LEU A 91 -5.17 1.78 -6.42
CA LEU A 91 -5.98 2.98 -6.54
C LEU A 91 -7.14 2.97 -5.53
N SER A 92 -7.72 1.81 -5.29
CA SER A 92 -8.78 1.66 -4.28
C SER A 92 -8.25 1.98 -2.88
N VAL A 93 -7.06 1.49 -2.55
CA VAL A 93 -6.44 1.79 -1.26
C VAL A 93 -6.18 3.29 -1.15
N VAL A 94 -5.57 3.89 -2.16
CA VAL A 94 -5.28 5.32 -2.18
C VAL A 94 -6.54 6.15 -1.93
N SER A 95 -7.62 5.85 -2.65
CA SER A 95 -8.84 6.64 -2.55
C SER A 95 -9.50 6.55 -1.18
N GLN A 96 -9.30 5.45 -0.46
CA GLN A 96 -9.94 5.24 0.84
C GLN A 96 -9.05 5.66 2.02
N VAL A 97 -7.73 5.55 1.90
CA VAL A 97 -6.84 5.87 3.02
C VAL A 97 -6.15 7.22 2.88
N ALA A 98 -6.11 7.78 1.68
CA ALA A 98 -5.44 9.05 1.40
C ALA A 98 -6.23 9.90 0.41
N PRO A 99 -7.49 10.24 0.73
CA PRO A 99 -8.32 11.03 -0.19
C PRO A 99 -7.83 12.46 -0.36
N GLU A 100 -7.03 12.95 0.57
CA GLU A 100 -6.53 14.33 0.55
C GLU A 100 -5.11 14.39 1.06
N GLY A 101 -4.41 15.45 0.68
CA GLY A 101 -3.07 15.74 1.16
C GLY A 101 -1.97 15.11 0.32
N PRO A 102 -0.72 15.32 0.71
CA PRO A 102 0.41 14.76 -0.02
C PRO A 102 0.37 13.23 -0.03
N LEU A 103 0.69 12.67 -1.18
CA LEU A 103 0.65 11.23 -1.41
C LEU A 103 1.96 10.77 -2.03
N ALA A 104 2.48 9.65 -1.54
CA ALA A 104 3.60 8.96 -2.16
C ALA A 104 3.17 7.53 -2.44
N LEU A 105 3.66 6.97 -3.52
CA LEU A 105 3.47 5.56 -3.83
C LEU A 105 4.84 4.90 -3.93
N ALA A 106 4.96 3.72 -3.34
CA ALA A 106 6.19 2.95 -3.37
C ALA A 106 5.87 1.49 -3.65
N GLY A 107 6.78 0.78 -4.29
CA GLY A 107 6.56 -0.62 -4.57
C GLY A 107 7.67 -1.24 -5.37
N PHE A 108 7.59 -2.57 -5.50
CA PHE A 108 8.61 -3.38 -6.16
C PHE A 108 8.08 -4.18 -7.34
N TYR A 109 6.82 -3.98 -7.70
CA TYR A 109 6.17 -4.75 -8.74
C TYR A 109 6.20 -3.93 -10.04
N ALA A 110 7.14 -4.25 -10.92
CA ALA A 110 7.38 -3.47 -12.14
C ALA A 110 6.15 -3.39 -13.06
N ILE A 111 5.38 -4.47 -13.18
CA ILE A 111 4.17 -4.47 -14.01
C ILE A 111 3.15 -3.51 -13.44
N PHE A 112 3.03 -3.46 -12.13
CA PHE A 112 2.17 -2.54 -11.42
C PHE A 112 2.54 -1.08 -11.74
N ILE A 113 3.82 -0.74 -11.65
CA ILE A 113 4.30 0.61 -11.94
C ILE A 113 3.95 1.02 -13.38
N ARG A 114 4.15 0.12 -14.33
CA ARG A 114 3.83 0.39 -15.73
C ARG A 114 2.34 0.65 -15.95
N ARG A 115 1.49 -0.09 -15.25
CA ARG A 115 0.03 0.03 -15.42
C ARG A 115 -0.53 1.27 -14.74
N LEU A 116 0.06 1.71 -13.66
CA LEU A 116 -0.34 2.95 -13.02
C LEU A 116 0.07 4.16 -13.84
N SER A 117 0.97 3.94 -14.79
CA SER A 117 1.34 4.97 -15.73
C SER A 117 1.94 6.19 -15.03
N LEU A 118 1.87 7.29 -15.69
CA LEU A 118 2.58 8.50 -15.35
C LEU A 118 1.85 9.41 -14.39
N SER A 119 0.66 9.04 -14.02
CA SER A 119 -0.14 9.89 -13.15
C SER A 119 0.10 9.62 -11.67
N VAL A 120 0.93 8.63 -11.35
CA VAL A 120 1.13 8.21 -9.97
C VAL A 120 2.59 8.37 -9.60
N TRP A 121 2.87 9.27 -8.67
CA TRP A 121 4.22 9.59 -8.26
C TRP A 121 4.16 10.32 -6.93
N CYS A 122 5.32 10.71 -6.40
CA CYS A 122 5.40 11.35 -5.09
C CYS A 122 5.00 12.82 -5.18
N HIS A 123 4.04 13.20 -4.37
CA HIS A 123 3.69 14.60 -4.12
C HIS A 123 4.20 14.97 -2.73
N ALA A 124 5.12 15.87 -2.71
CA ALA A 124 5.63 16.34 -1.42
C ALA A 124 4.79 17.48 -0.88
#